data_fa4d80cf8cfaf218961debdb30ca03b9
#
_entry.id   fa4d80cf8cfaf218961debdb30ca03b9
#
_cell.length_a   1.000
_cell.length_b   1.000
_cell.length_c   1.000
_cell.angle_alpha   90.00
_cell.angle_beta   90.00
_cell.angle_gamma   90.00
#
_symmetry.space_group_name_H-M   'P 1'
#
loop_
_entity.id
_entity.type
_entity.pdbx_description
1 polymer ?
#
loop_
_entity_poly.entity_id
_entity_poly.type
_entity_poly.pdbx_seq_one_letter_code
_entity_poly.pdbx_strand_id
1 'polypeptide(L)'
;MHEPLAPQGLTRRRLAMALPLLGAAALAPAALQAATPAVVERSQRTLMGTQVELVAQGPDAVALRSAMDRAWSEMERLAALMTRYHPDSTVSALHRAAGQHAVAVPAEVLAVLQAAQAIAVQTHGAFDATVGALPWQFGSAEQHLPSAQDIEAQRRLVGYRGLVIDAKAGTAFLQQR
;
A
#
# COMPACT_ATOMS: atom_id res chain seq x y z
N MET A 1 -56.86 -27.24 -31.16
CA MET A 1 -57.53 -27.98 -30.07
C MET A 1 -56.65 -27.94 -28.88
N HIS A 2 -56.78 -26.87 -28.06
CA HIS A 2 -55.99 -26.67 -26.84
C HIS A 2 -56.89 -26.94 -25.66
N GLU A 3 -56.54 -27.94 -24.88
CA GLU A 3 -57.19 -28.27 -23.63
C GLU A 3 -56.64 -27.43 -22.49
N PRO A 4 -57.41 -26.75 -21.65
CA PRO A 4 -56.93 -25.96 -20.55
C PRO A 4 -56.65 -26.84 -19.35
N LEU A 5 -55.42 -26.75 -18.79
CA LEU A 5 -55.01 -27.35 -17.50
C LEU A 5 -55.76 -26.67 -16.34
N ALA A 6 -56.51 -27.43 -15.61
CA ALA A 6 -57.22 -27.00 -14.42
C ALA A 6 -56.26 -26.74 -13.25
N PRO A 7 -56.49 -25.70 -12.39
CA PRO A 7 -55.68 -25.44 -11.22
C PRO A 7 -55.88 -26.50 -10.15
N GLN A 8 -54.79 -27.17 -9.75
CA GLN A 8 -54.83 -28.13 -8.64
C GLN A 8 -54.91 -27.35 -7.29
N GLY A 9 -56.09 -27.37 -6.68
CA GLY A 9 -56.34 -26.77 -5.38
C GLY A 9 -55.55 -27.46 -4.26
N LEU A 10 -54.94 -26.64 -3.42
CA LEU A 10 -54.25 -27.06 -2.20
C LEU A 10 -55.23 -27.77 -1.24
N THR A 11 -55.10 -29.08 -1.07
CA THR A 11 -55.93 -29.84 -0.16
C THR A 11 -55.58 -29.56 1.29
N ARG A 12 -56.60 -29.51 2.18
CA ARG A 12 -56.45 -29.27 3.64
C ARG A 12 -55.40 -30.16 4.32
N ARG A 13 -55.07 -31.32 3.76
CA ARG A 13 -54.03 -32.23 4.29
C ARG A 13 -52.59 -31.70 4.07
N ARG A 14 -52.35 -30.91 3.02
CA ARG A 14 -51.02 -30.30 2.77
C ARG A 14 -50.79 -29.05 3.60
N LEU A 15 -51.86 -28.37 4.05
CA LEU A 15 -51.78 -27.25 4.95
C LEU A 15 -51.45 -27.68 6.38
N ALA A 16 -51.92 -28.88 6.80
CA ALA A 16 -51.68 -29.41 8.15
C ALA A 16 -50.20 -29.89 8.37
N MET A 17 -49.47 -30.19 7.28
CA MET A 17 -48.04 -30.58 7.41
C MET A 17 -47.07 -29.39 7.31
N ALA A 18 -47.53 -28.22 6.95
CA ALA A 18 -46.70 -27.01 6.88
C ALA A 18 -46.63 -26.24 8.21
N LEU A 19 -47.60 -26.45 9.13
CA LEU A 19 -47.66 -25.78 10.43
C LEU A 19 -46.53 -26.13 11.43
N PRO A 20 -46.02 -27.37 11.51
CA PRO A 20 -44.95 -27.67 12.44
C PRO A 20 -43.59 -27.09 12.04
N LEU A 21 -43.37 -26.75 10.74
CA LEU A 21 -42.14 -26.11 10.26
C LEU A 21 -42.05 -24.62 10.56
N LEU A 22 -43.20 -23.95 10.71
CA LEU A 22 -43.25 -22.53 11.13
C LEU A 22 -43.07 -22.36 12.65
N GLY A 23 -43.39 -23.37 13.44
CA GLY A 23 -43.19 -23.34 14.89
C GLY A 23 -41.75 -23.61 15.33
N ALA A 24 -40.96 -24.32 14.53
CA ALA A 24 -39.54 -24.59 14.81
C ALA A 24 -38.62 -23.40 14.54
N ALA A 25 -39.01 -22.49 13.65
CA ALA A 25 -38.27 -21.27 13.37
C ALA A 25 -38.36 -20.19 14.46
N ALA A 26 -39.40 -20.31 15.37
CA ALA A 26 -39.58 -19.36 16.45
C ALA A 26 -38.78 -19.70 17.73
N LEU A 27 -38.07 -20.85 17.76
CA LEU A 27 -37.25 -21.31 18.88
C LEU A 27 -35.74 -21.31 18.56
N ALA A 28 -35.30 -20.76 17.42
CA ALA A 28 -33.91 -20.44 17.27
C ALA A 28 -33.58 -19.36 18.31
N PRO A 29 -32.66 -19.60 19.26
CA PRO A 29 -32.20 -18.52 20.11
C PRO A 29 -31.59 -17.53 19.16
N ALA A 30 -32.22 -16.34 19.03
CA ALA A 30 -31.62 -15.20 18.46
C ALA A 30 -30.43 -14.82 19.37
N ALA A 31 -29.31 -15.53 19.22
CA ALA A 31 -28.03 -15.01 19.57
C ALA A 31 -27.78 -13.85 18.58
N LEU A 32 -28.59 -12.79 18.69
CA LEU A 32 -28.15 -11.47 18.32
C LEU A 32 -26.94 -11.24 19.22
N GLN A 33 -25.76 -11.63 18.75
CA GLN A 33 -24.54 -11.11 19.29
C GLN A 33 -24.69 -9.59 19.10
N ALA A 34 -24.98 -8.91 20.20
CA ALA A 34 -24.96 -7.47 20.25
C ALA A 34 -23.58 -7.09 19.73
N ALA A 35 -23.52 -6.59 18.50
CA ALA A 35 -22.27 -6.15 17.92
C ALA A 35 -21.73 -5.10 18.90
N THR A 36 -20.64 -5.42 19.57
CA THR A 36 -19.97 -4.46 20.46
C THR A 36 -19.77 -3.20 19.65
N PRO A 37 -20.24 -2.02 20.13
CA PRO A 37 -20.13 -0.80 19.34
C PRO A 37 -18.66 -0.59 18.97
N ALA A 38 -18.37 -0.57 17.67
CA ALA A 38 -17.03 -0.40 17.18
C ALA A 38 -16.58 1.03 17.47
N VAL A 39 -15.49 1.17 18.22
CA VAL A 39 -14.81 2.44 18.46
C VAL A 39 -13.97 2.76 17.21
N VAL A 40 -13.95 4.02 16.79
CA VAL A 40 -13.09 4.52 15.72
C VAL A 40 -12.10 5.49 16.32
N GLU A 41 -10.82 5.16 16.19
CA GLU A 41 -9.70 6.04 16.58
C GLU A 41 -9.07 6.63 15.32
N ARG A 42 -8.63 7.91 15.42
CA ARG A 42 -7.96 8.64 14.35
C ARG A 42 -6.71 9.29 14.89
N SER A 43 -5.64 9.24 14.12
CA SER A 43 -4.38 9.91 14.45
C SER A 43 -3.74 10.45 13.17
N GLN A 44 -3.23 11.67 13.22
CA GLN A 44 -2.62 12.35 12.08
C GLN A 44 -1.22 12.82 12.44
N ARG A 45 -0.25 12.59 11.54
CA ARG A 45 1.13 13.07 11.67
C ARG A 45 1.66 13.55 10.33
N THR A 46 2.63 14.46 10.37
CA THR A 46 3.41 14.80 9.18
C THR A 46 4.52 13.78 9.00
N LEU A 47 4.53 13.06 7.88
CA LEU A 47 5.54 12.06 7.56
C LEU A 47 5.87 12.13 6.06
N MET A 48 7.14 11.97 5.70
CA MET A 48 7.61 12.04 4.30
C MET A 48 7.18 13.32 3.56
N GLY A 49 7.11 14.44 4.27
CA GLY A 49 6.73 15.75 3.70
C GLY A 49 5.22 15.92 3.41
N THR A 50 4.37 15.01 3.89
CA THR A 50 2.92 15.08 3.71
C THR A 50 2.17 14.78 5.01
N GLN A 51 0.87 15.09 5.04
CA GLN A 51 0.00 14.68 6.13
C GLN A 51 -0.47 13.25 5.91
N VAL A 52 -0.26 12.40 6.93
CA VAL A 52 -0.70 11.01 6.93
C VAL A 52 -1.72 10.84 8.05
N GLU A 53 -2.87 10.26 7.75
CA GLU A 53 -3.90 9.91 8.72
C GLU A 53 -3.99 8.38 8.86
N LEU A 54 -3.99 7.90 10.09
CA LEU A 54 -4.37 6.53 10.44
C LEU A 54 -5.78 6.52 11.00
N VAL A 55 -6.61 5.62 10.50
CA VAL A 55 -7.94 5.35 11.01
C VAL A 55 -8.02 3.87 11.39
N ALA A 56 -8.34 3.60 12.66
CA ALA A 56 -8.48 2.23 13.16
C ALA A 56 -9.87 2.04 13.78
N GLN A 57 -10.45 0.87 13.55
CA GLN A 57 -11.76 0.51 14.07
C GLN A 57 -11.69 -0.84 14.79
N GLY A 58 -12.34 -0.93 15.94
CA GLY A 58 -12.40 -2.17 16.72
C GLY A 58 -13.15 -1.98 18.03
N PRO A 59 -13.23 -3.03 18.88
CA PRO A 59 -14.02 -3.00 20.10
C PRO A 59 -13.33 -2.28 21.27
N ASP A 60 -11.99 -2.08 21.21
CA ASP A 60 -11.20 -1.58 22.34
C ASP A 60 -10.31 -0.41 21.91
N ALA A 61 -10.62 0.78 22.40
CA ALA A 61 -9.89 2.01 22.13
C ALA A 61 -8.41 1.97 22.58
N VAL A 62 -8.09 1.29 23.68
CA VAL A 62 -6.71 1.18 24.18
C VAL A 62 -5.87 0.30 23.27
N ALA A 63 -6.42 -0.85 22.85
CA ALA A 63 -5.77 -1.72 21.90
C ALA A 63 -5.57 -1.04 20.54
N LEU A 64 -6.56 -0.26 20.07
CA LEU A 64 -6.45 0.49 18.83
C LEU A 64 -5.32 1.53 18.89
N ARG A 65 -5.27 2.35 19.94
CA ARG A 65 -4.18 3.34 20.10
C ARG A 65 -2.82 2.68 20.13
N SER A 66 -2.66 1.60 20.89
CA SER A 66 -1.40 0.84 20.92
C SER A 66 -1.01 0.26 19.55
N ALA A 67 -1.98 -0.22 18.77
CA ALA A 67 -1.73 -0.68 17.41
C ALA A 67 -1.31 0.47 16.48
N MET A 68 -1.96 1.62 16.60
CA MET A 68 -1.62 2.82 15.82
C MET A 68 -0.22 3.36 16.17
N ASP A 69 0.19 3.32 17.45
CA ASP A 69 1.53 3.72 17.85
C ASP A 69 2.60 2.81 17.24
N ARG A 70 2.36 1.49 17.20
CA ARG A 70 3.25 0.56 16.51
C ARG A 70 3.30 0.82 15.01
N ALA A 71 2.17 1.12 14.38
CA ALA A 71 2.10 1.45 12.97
C ALA A 71 2.89 2.74 12.66
N TRP A 72 2.74 3.78 13.47
CA TRP A 72 3.51 5.02 13.34
C TRP A 72 5.01 4.77 13.47
N SER A 73 5.44 4.01 14.49
CA SER A 73 6.85 3.68 14.68
C SER A 73 7.44 2.93 13.49
N GLU A 74 6.68 2.01 12.91
CA GLU A 74 7.12 1.26 11.73
C GLU A 74 7.18 2.14 10.48
N MET A 75 6.20 3.02 10.26
CA MET A 75 6.23 3.98 9.16
C MET A 75 7.41 4.94 9.27
N GLU A 76 7.71 5.46 10.47
CA GLU A 76 8.86 6.32 10.74
C GLU A 76 10.19 5.58 10.47
N ARG A 77 10.29 4.32 10.91
CA ARG A 77 11.46 3.48 10.64
C ARG A 77 11.69 3.26 9.14
N LEU A 78 10.65 2.92 8.39
CA LEU A 78 10.74 2.71 6.95
C LEU A 78 11.04 4.02 6.21
N ALA A 79 10.45 5.13 6.63
CA ALA A 79 10.76 6.44 6.08
C ALA A 79 12.23 6.82 6.26
N ALA A 80 12.80 6.54 7.44
CA ALA A 80 14.22 6.78 7.71
C ALA A 80 15.15 5.94 6.83
N LEU A 81 14.79 4.70 6.53
CA LEU A 81 15.56 3.83 5.62
C LEU A 81 15.54 4.33 4.16
N MET A 82 14.43 4.88 3.71
CA MET A 82 14.17 5.15 2.30
C MET A 82 14.26 6.63 1.91
N THR A 83 14.41 7.53 2.87
CA THR A 83 14.55 8.96 2.57
C THR A 83 15.83 9.26 1.79
N ARG A 84 15.72 10.12 0.77
CA ARG A 84 16.91 10.66 0.05
C ARG A 84 17.56 11.85 0.75
N TYR A 85 16.92 12.39 1.78
CA TYR A 85 17.34 13.64 2.44
C TYR A 85 18.17 13.41 3.70
N HIS A 86 18.27 12.20 4.20
CA HIS A 86 19.08 11.86 5.35
C HIS A 86 20.34 11.11 4.94
N PRO A 87 21.56 11.56 5.34
CA PRO A 87 22.81 10.95 4.89
C PRO A 87 22.96 9.48 5.27
N ASP A 88 22.38 9.05 6.38
CA ASP A 88 22.52 7.68 6.90
C ASP A 88 21.47 6.72 6.31
N SER A 89 20.58 7.19 5.45
CA SER A 89 19.61 6.32 4.82
C SER A 89 20.23 5.39 3.78
N THR A 90 19.59 4.24 3.56
CA THR A 90 20.02 3.28 2.54
C THR A 90 19.97 3.88 1.13
N VAL A 91 18.94 4.68 0.83
CA VAL A 91 18.80 5.33 -0.48
C VAL A 91 19.91 6.35 -0.70
N SER A 92 20.28 7.13 0.31
CA SER A 92 21.41 8.07 0.24
C SER A 92 22.75 7.34 0.09
N ALA A 93 22.94 6.20 0.75
CA ALA A 93 24.12 5.36 0.58
C ALA A 93 24.23 4.82 -0.85
N LEU A 94 23.13 4.33 -1.41
CA LEU A 94 23.05 3.86 -2.80
C LEU A 94 23.37 4.98 -3.79
N HIS A 95 22.86 6.18 -3.55
CA HIS A 95 23.16 7.35 -4.40
C HIS A 95 24.64 7.75 -4.33
N ARG A 96 25.24 7.78 -3.15
CA ARG A 96 26.69 8.10 -3.01
C ARG A 96 27.60 7.08 -3.68
N ALA A 97 27.20 5.80 -3.68
CA ALA A 97 27.97 4.71 -4.29
C ALA A 97 27.71 4.56 -5.79
N ALA A 98 26.82 5.36 -6.37
CA ALA A 98 26.45 5.28 -7.79
C ALA A 98 27.70 5.38 -8.69
N GLY A 99 27.78 4.49 -9.69
CA GLY A 99 28.90 4.36 -10.59
C GLY A 99 30.19 3.79 -9.98
N GLN A 100 30.18 3.40 -8.69
CA GLN A 100 31.39 2.94 -8.00
C GLN A 100 31.28 1.48 -7.54
N HIS A 101 30.29 1.15 -6.72
CA HIS A 101 30.12 -0.21 -6.17
C HIS A 101 28.68 -0.49 -5.74
N ALA A 102 28.37 -1.75 -5.57
CA ALA A 102 27.10 -2.20 -5.01
C ALA A 102 27.04 -1.95 -3.50
N VAL A 103 25.85 -1.64 -3.01
CA VAL A 103 25.55 -1.38 -1.59
C VAL A 103 24.67 -2.48 -1.04
N ALA A 104 24.97 -2.97 0.15
CA ALA A 104 24.07 -3.85 0.88
C ALA A 104 22.80 -3.08 1.28
N VAL A 105 21.64 -3.67 1.00
CA VAL A 105 20.34 -3.05 1.28
C VAL A 105 19.48 -3.97 2.15
N PRO A 106 18.75 -3.44 3.14
CA PRO A 106 17.80 -4.20 3.94
C PRO A 106 16.72 -4.86 3.06
N ALA A 107 16.15 -5.95 3.52
CA ALA A 107 15.15 -6.72 2.76
C ALA A 107 13.94 -5.88 2.35
N GLU A 108 13.50 -4.96 3.20
CA GLU A 108 12.37 -4.06 2.90
C GLU A 108 12.70 -3.09 1.75
N VAL A 109 13.91 -2.53 1.75
CA VAL A 109 14.37 -1.65 0.65
C VAL A 109 14.53 -2.45 -0.64
N LEU A 110 15.08 -3.67 -0.53
CA LEU A 110 15.22 -4.58 -1.67
C LEU A 110 13.88 -4.89 -2.31
N ALA A 111 12.87 -5.21 -1.51
CA ALA A 111 11.51 -5.47 -2.00
C ALA A 111 10.90 -4.26 -2.72
N VAL A 112 11.09 -3.05 -2.19
CA VAL A 112 10.62 -1.81 -2.83
C VAL A 112 11.34 -1.56 -4.14
N LEU A 113 12.66 -1.73 -4.20
CA LEU A 113 13.44 -1.57 -5.43
C LEU A 113 13.03 -2.58 -6.50
N GLN A 114 12.80 -3.83 -6.13
CA GLN A 114 12.31 -4.88 -7.06
C GLN A 114 10.93 -4.54 -7.61
N ALA A 115 9.99 -4.11 -6.75
CA ALA A 115 8.67 -3.69 -7.17
C ALA A 115 8.73 -2.48 -8.10
N ALA A 116 9.55 -1.48 -7.76
CA ALA A 116 9.76 -0.29 -8.59
C ALA A 116 10.32 -0.66 -9.97
N GLN A 117 11.29 -1.56 -10.03
CA GLN A 117 11.87 -2.02 -11.29
C GLN A 117 10.86 -2.81 -12.14
N ALA A 118 10.04 -3.65 -11.52
CA ALA A 118 8.97 -4.35 -12.23
C ALA A 118 7.95 -3.39 -12.86
N ILE A 119 7.55 -2.34 -12.14
CA ILE A 119 6.65 -1.30 -12.65
C ILE A 119 7.34 -0.51 -13.77
N ALA A 120 8.62 -0.17 -13.62
CA ALA A 120 9.37 0.53 -14.66
C ALA A 120 9.44 -0.26 -15.96
N VAL A 121 9.65 -1.58 -15.89
CA VAL A 121 9.61 -2.48 -17.06
C VAL A 121 8.21 -2.50 -17.68
N GLN A 122 7.15 -2.70 -16.90
CA GLN A 122 5.77 -2.76 -17.38
C GLN A 122 5.31 -1.46 -18.06
N THR A 123 5.78 -0.32 -17.55
CA THR A 123 5.43 1.01 -18.07
C THR A 123 6.42 1.52 -19.13
N HIS A 124 7.38 0.68 -19.56
CA HIS A 124 8.44 1.06 -20.49
C HIS A 124 9.21 2.31 -20.09
N GLY A 125 9.39 2.51 -18.76
CA GLY A 125 10.09 3.66 -18.19
C GLY A 125 9.24 4.92 -18.01
N ALA A 126 7.91 4.85 -18.20
CA ALA A 126 7.02 5.96 -17.83
C ALA A 126 7.03 6.19 -16.29
N PHE A 127 7.19 5.11 -15.52
CA PHE A 127 7.62 5.17 -14.12
C PHE A 127 9.09 4.77 -14.05
N ASP A 128 9.91 5.54 -13.35
CA ASP A 128 11.33 5.25 -13.14
C ASP A 128 11.79 5.73 -11.77
N ALA A 129 12.21 4.80 -10.90
CA ALA A 129 12.66 5.11 -9.54
C ALA A 129 13.99 5.89 -9.53
N THR A 130 14.76 5.86 -10.63
CA THR A 130 16.03 6.58 -10.74
C THR A 130 15.85 8.07 -11.05
N VAL A 131 14.62 8.55 -11.23
CA VAL A 131 14.26 9.97 -11.40
C VAL A 131 14.79 10.86 -10.26
N GLY A 132 15.11 10.24 -9.11
CA GLY A 132 15.76 10.91 -7.99
C GLY A 132 17.13 11.51 -8.29
N ALA A 133 17.76 11.18 -9.41
CA ALA A 133 18.95 11.84 -9.92
C ALA A 133 18.69 13.31 -10.32
N LEU A 134 17.43 13.67 -10.58
CA LEU A 134 17.05 15.04 -10.91
C LEU A 134 17.03 15.91 -9.64
N PRO A 135 17.71 17.07 -9.59
CA PRO A 135 17.81 17.92 -8.40
C PRO A 135 16.54 18.73 -8.12
N TRP A 136 15.41 18.31 -8.62
CA TRP A 136 14.17 19.06 -8.54
C TRP A 136 13.62 19.06 -7.11
N GLN A 137 13.58 20.23 -6.51
CA GLN A 137 12.83 20.49 -5.30
C GLN A 137 11.46 21.06 -5.68
N PHE A 138 10.51 20.18 -5.91
CA PHE A 138 9.11 20.61 -6.08
C PHE A 138 8.61 21.23 -4.78
N GLY A 139 8.16 22.50 -4.82
CA GLY A 139 7.52 23.17 -3.70
C GLY A 139 8.38 24.18 -2.93
N SER A 140 9.63 24.45 -3.31
CA SER A 140 10.37 25.61 -2.76
C SER A 140 9.92 26.92 -3.41
N ALA A 141 9.81 27.98 -2.62
CA ALA A 141 9.41 29.30 -3.10
C ALA A 141 10.39 29.93 -4.12
N GLU A 142 11.60 29.38 -4.22
CA GLU A 142 12.65 29.78 -5.17
C GLU A 142 12.78 28.76 -6.32
N GLN A 143 11.69 28.56 -7.04
CA GLN A 143 11.70 27.67 -8.20
C GLN A 143 12.44 28.32 -9.39
N HIS A 144 13.75 28.15 -9.44
CA HIS A 144 14.46 28.27 -10.70
C HIS A 144 14.19 27.01 -11.51
N LEU A 145 13.42 27.15 -12.57
CA LEU A 145 13.27 26.08 -13.55
C LEU A 145 14.66 25.84 -14.18
N PRO A 146 15.17 24.60 -14.15
CA PRO A 146 16.45 24.29 -14.76
C PRO A 146 16.39 24.61 -16.27
N SER A 147 17.52 24.96 -16.85
CA SER A 147 17.62 25.18 -18.29
C SER A 147 17.34 23.88 -19.07
N ALA A 148 16.94 23.99 -20.34
CA ALA A 148 16.74 22.81 -21.18
C ALA A 148 18.01 21.94 -21.28
N GLN A 149 19.19 22.59 -21.22
CA GLN A 149 20.48 21.89 -21.25
C GLN A 149 20.73 21.10 -19.95
N ASP A 150 20.38 21.67 -18.79
CA ASP A 150 20.50 20.99 -17.50
C ASP A 150 19.55 19.81 -17.43
N ILE A 151 18.32 19.98 -17.90
CA ILE A 151 17.32 18.91 -17.99
C ILE A 151 17.85 17.75 -18.84
N GLU A 152 18.40 18.03 -20.02
CA GLU A 152 18.90 16.99 -20.91
C GLU A 152 20.15 16.29 -20.35
N ALA A 153 21.05 17.01 -19.68
CA ALA A 153 22.22 16.44 -19.03
C ALA A 153 21.80 15.46 -17.90
N GLN A 154 20.81 15.85 -17.11
CA GLN A 154 20.32 15.04 -15.98
C GLN A 154 19.43 13.89 -16.42
N ARG A 155 18.66 14.07 -17.51
CA ARG A 155 17.82 13.01 -18.08
C ARG A 155 18.64 11.77 -18.47
N ARG A 156 19.90 11.94 -18.82
CA ARG A 156 20.82 10.84 -19.14
C ARG A 156 21.17 9.97 -17.93
N LEU A 157 20.99 10.50 -16.71
CA LEU A 157 21.21 9.78 -15.45
C LEU A 157 19.98 8.98 -15.03
N VAL A 158 18.83 9.23 -15.64
CA VAL A 158 17.58 8.52 -15.39
C VAL A 158 17.48 7.33 -16.33
N GLY A 159 17.35 6.14 -15.76
CA GLY A 159 17.20 4.93 -16.55
C GLY A 159 17.14 3.69 -15.67
N TYR A 160 15.94 3.13 -15.46
CA TYR A 160 15.70 1.97 -14.60
C TYR A 160 16.57 0.76 -14.94
N ARG A 161 17.05 0.65 -16.18
CA ARG A 161 17.96 -0.44 -16.59
C ARG A 161 19.34 -0.32 -15.94
N GLY A 162 19.72 0.88 -15.49
CA GLY A 162 20.94 1.12 -14.75
C GLY A 162 20.88 0.76 -13.28
N LEU A 163 19.70 0.40 -12.74
CA LEU A 163 19.54 -0.14 -11.40
C LEU A 163 19.71 -1.66 -11.44
N VAL A 164 20.80 -2.16 -10.93
CA VAL A 164 21.09 -3.59 -10.81
C VAL A 164 20.77 -4.05 -9.40
N ILE A 165 19.94 -5.08 -9.26
CA ILE A 165 19.51 -5.65 -7.97
C ILE A 165 19.97 -7.10 -7.90
N ASP A 166 20.77 -7.44 -6.90
CA ASP A 166 21.10 -8.83 -6.56
C ASP A 166 20.32 -9.24 -5.30
N ALA A 167 19.19 -9.91 -5.53
CA ALA A 167 18.33 -10.39 -4.43
C ALA A 167 19.01 -11.45 -3.56
N LYS A 168 19.95 -12.20 -4.13
CA LYS A 168 20.65 -13.30 -3.44
C LYS A 168 21.73 -12.76 -2.51
N ALA A 169 22.45 -11.74 -2.98
CA ALA A 169 23.45 -11.04 -2.19
C ALA A 169 22.86 -9.94 -1.28
N GLY A 170 21.59 -9.56 -1.47
CA GLY A 170 20.97 -8.45 -0.74
C GLY A 170 21.60 -7.11 -1.08
N THR A 171 21.97 -6.88 -2.35
CA THR A 171 22.65 -5.66 -2.78
C THR A 171 21.93 -4.97 -3.93
N ALA A 172 22.16 -3.66 -4.06
CA ALA A 172 21.75 -2.87 -5.20
C ALA A 172 22.89 -1.99 -5.68
N PHE A 173 22.90 -1.69 -6.98
CA PHE A 173 23.90 -0.86 -7.62
C PHE A 173 23.28 0.06 -8.68
N LEU A 174 23.58 1.34 -8.61
CA LEU A 174 23.27 2.31 -9.65
C LEU A 174 24.50 2.45 -10.58
N GLN A 175 24.38 2.04 -11.83
CA GLN A 175 25.48 2.06 -12.79
C GLN A 175 25.92 3.47 -13.22
N GLN A 176 25.00 4.43 -13.19
CA GLN A 176 25.26 5.82 -13.62
C GLN A 176 25.35 6.73 -12.39
N ARG A 177 26.23 7.73 -12.47
CA ARG A 177 26.47 8.77 -11.46
C ARG A 177 26.11 10.14 -12.02
#